data_0d9d9e82a6a6edff8d7f09e7b9471618
#
_entry.id   0d9d9e82a6a6edff8d7f09e7b9471618
#
_cell.length_a   1.000
_cell.length_b   1.000
_cell.length_c   1.000
_cell.angle_alpha   90.00
_cell.angle_beta   90.00
_cell.angle_gamma   90.00
#
_symmetry.space_group_name_H-M   'P 1'
#
loop_
_entity.id
_entity.type
_entity.pdbx_description
1 polymer ?
#
loop_
_entity_poly.entity_id
_entity_poly.type
_entity_poly.pdbx_seq_one_letter_code
_entity_poly.pdbx_strand_id
1 'polypeptide(L)'
;RCATKIVYDYMFEEYDGFDFTVSSWLEPLVNTINAVDIWLDYDIKNFEFGKVVMSMISKVREVNSILFADLNREFRLYLLKESAKFLDQIDGHIKLDNEVHFLKKEFLKLDHKDDTLDNLSASYLVKSLIDVKDDLTVVFNGHKGILTYCLGSISIPANAFLKANTDYDFFIDVNKKGNASFRADGKVDVSLMAAKIAGGGGHVNASGGRFEDF
;
A
#
# COMPACT_ATOMS: atom_id res chain seq x y z
N ARG A 1 0.73 -7.03 -29.16
CA ARG A 1 -0.11 -6.77 -27.97
C ARG A 1 0.65 -7.18 -26.71
N CYS A 2 0.56 -6.41 -25.66
CA CYS A 2 1.09 -6.77 -24.35
C CYS A 2 0.23 -7.85 -23.66
N ALA A 3 0.75 -8.43 -22.57
CA ALA A 3 0.02 -9.46 -21.82
C ALA A 3 -1.36 -8.99 -21.33
N THR A 4 -1.46 -7.78 -20.80
CA THR A 4 -2.73 -7.18 -20.35
C THR A 4 -3.76 -7.10 -21.48
N LYS A 5 -3.34 -6.67 -22.68
CA LYS A 5 -4.23 -6.57 -23.84
C LYS A 5 -4.65 -7.96 -24.35
N ILE A 6 -3.75 -8.93 -24.34
CA ILE A 6 -4.07 -10.31 -24.75
C ILE A 6 -5.11 -10.93 -23.80
N VAL A 7 -4.93 -10.76 -22.47
CA VAL A 7 -5.90 -11.26 -21.48
C VAL A 7 -7.24 -10.54 -21.63
N TYR A 8 -7.25 -9.23 -21.83
CA TYR A 8 -8.49 -8.48 -22.04
C TYR A 8 -9.24 -8.98 -23.27
N ASP A 9 -8.55 -9.12 -24.43
CA ASP A 9 -9.17 -9.58 -25.68
C ASP A 9 -9.72 -11.00 -25.53
N TYR A 10 -8.95 -11.90 -24.88
CA TYR A 10 -9.41 -13.28 -24.61
C TYR A 10 -10.69 -13.30 -23.74
N MET A 11 -10.69 -12.51 -22.65
CA MET A 11 -11.88 -12.43 -21.78
C MET A 11 -13.09 -11.86 -22.51
N PHE A 12 -12.89 -10.96 -23.46
CA PHE A 12 -13.94 -10.36 -24.27
C PHE A 12 -14.47 -11.33 -25.33
N GLU A 13 -13.59 -12.07 -26.02
CA GLU A 13 -13.92 -12.92 -27.17
C GLU A 13 -14.42 -14.32 -26.75
N GLU A 14 -13.86 -14.87 -25.66
CA GLU A 14 -14.01 -16.28 -25.30
C GLU A 14 -14.87 -16.52 -24.04
N TYR A 15 -15.14 -15.46 -23.24
CA TYR A 15 -15.79 -15.64 -21.94
C TYR A 15 -17.20 -15.04 -21.93
N ASP A 16 -18.20 -15.88 -22.15
CA ASP A 16 -19.61 -15.50 -22.27
C ASP A 16 -20.25 -14.92 -20.99
N GLY A 17 -19.58 -14.95 -19.86
CA GLY A 17 -20.07 -14.48 -18.56
C GLY A 17 -19.53 -13.11 -18.12
N PHE A 18 -18.74 -12.43 -18.95
CA PHE A 18 -18.14 -11.15 -18.58
C PHE A 18 -18.92 -9.98 -19.17
N ASP A 19 -19.57 -9.20 -18.31
CA ASP A 19 -20.32 -8.00 -18.73
C ASP A 19 -19.38 -6.79 -18.84
N PHE A 20 -18.82 -6.57 -20.04
CA PHE A 20 -17.99 -5.42 -20.35
C PHE A 20 -18.74 -4.08 -20.38
N THR A 21 -20.07 -4.09 -20.45
CA THR A 21 -20.85 -2.85 -20.44
C THR A 21 -20.76 -2.13 -19.10
N VAL A 22 -20.55 -2.87 -18.01
CA VAL A 22 -20.34 -2.34 -16.65
C VAL A 22 -18.97 -1.69 -16.48
N SER A 23 -18.02 -1.96 -17.38
CA SER A 23 -16.61 -1.55 -17.26
C SER A 23 -16.13 -0.78 -18.49
N SER A 24 -16.91 0.17 -18.99
CA SER A 24 -16.59 0.98 -20.18
C SER A 24 -15.25 1.75 -20.08
N TRP A 25 -14.76 1.98 -18.85
CA TRP A 25 -13.46 2.60 -18.58
C TRP A 25 -12.27 1.64 -18.80
N LEU A 26 -12.49 0.33 -18.83
CA LEU A 26 -11.42 -0.67 -18.80
C LEU A 26 -10.69 -0.76 -20.14
N GLU A 27 -11.42 -0.87 -21.25
CA GLU A 27 -10.80 -1.00 -22.58
C GLU A 27 -9.89 0.18 -22.94
N PRO A 28 -10.33 1.44 -22.79
CA PRO A 28 -9.46 2.58 -23.05
C PRO A 28 -8.17 2.54 -22.20
N LEU A 29 -8.28 2.15 -20.94
CA LEU A 29 -7.13 2.05 -20.05
C LEU A 29 -6.19 0.91 -20.46
N VAL A 30 -6.71 -0.25 -20.85
CA VAL A 30 -5.91 -1.37 -21.37
C VAL A 30 -5.13 -0.95 -22.62
N ASN A 31 -5.73 -0.13 -23.49
CA ASN A 31 -5.05 0.38 -24.69
C ASN A 31 -3.89 1.31 -24.33
N THR A 32 -4.00 2.13 -23.27
CA THR A 32 -2.86 2.96 -22.79
C THR A 32 -1.72 2.11 -22.25
N ILE A 33 -2.03 1.06 -21.48
CA ILE A 33 -1.00 0.13 -20.98
C ILE A 33 -0.33 -0.62 -22.12
N ASN A 34 -1.12 -1.08 -23.09
CA ASN A 34 -0.55 -1.72 -24.29
C ASN A 34 0.39 -0.79 -25.04
N ALA A 35 0.03 0.49 -25.21
CA ALA A 35 0.86 1.45 -25.92
C ALA A 35 2.24 1.61 -25.27
N VAL A 36 2.31 1.67 -23.94
CA VAL A 36 3.59 1.80 -23.21
C VAL A 36 4.38 0.50 -23.24
N ASP A 37 3.72 -0.63 -22.96
CA ASP A 37 4.41 -1.91 -22.75
C ASP A 37 5.10 -2.42 -24.05
N ILE A 38 4.50 -2.15 -25.21
CA ILE A 38 5.10 -2.50 -26.52
C ILE A 38 5.66 -1.28 -27.29
N TRP A 39 5.82 -0.14 -26.59
CA TRP A 39 6.48 1.07 -27.08
C TRP A 39 5.86 1.68 -28.35
N LEU A 40 4.55 1.94 -28.33
CA LEU A 40 3.84 2.62 -29.43
C LEU A 40 3.88 4.15 -29.21
N ASP A 41 5.05 4.75 -29.28
CA ASP A 41 5.27 6.17 -29.00
C ASP A 41 4.66 7.12 -30.05
N TYR A 42 4.28 6.61 -31.22
CA TYR A 42 3.50 7.34 -32.22
C TYR A 42 2.04 7.57 -31.80
N ASP A 43 1.48 6.74 -30.91
CA ASP A 43 0.19 6.95 -30.27
C ASP A 43 0.37 7.79 -29.00
N ILE A 44 0.74 9.06 -29.21
CA ILE A 44 1.17 9.96 -28.13
C ILE A 44 0.16 10.01 -26.96
N LYS A 45 -1.14 10.10 -27.27
CA LYS A 45 -2.20 10.17 -26.23
C LYS A 45 -2.14 8.96 -25.30
N ASN A 46 -2.22 7.77 -25.87
CA ASN A 46 -2.24 6.53 -25.06
C ASN A 46 -0.88 6.27 -24.40
N PHE A 47 0.22 6.54 -25.11
CA PHE A 47 1.57 6.32 -24.61
C PHE A 47 1.89 7.21 -23.39
N GLU A 48 1.67 8.53 -23.50
CA GLU A 48 1.94 9.45 -22.38
C GLU A 48 1.03 9.18 -21.18
N PHE A 49 -0.24 8.92 -21.42
CA PHE A 49 -1.18 8.59 -20.36
C PHE A 49 -0.81 7.27 -19.65
N GLY A 50 -0.48 6.24 -20.42
CA GLY A 50 -0.07 4.94 -19.91
C GLY A 50 1.17 5.01 -19.03
N LYS A 51 2.16 5.85 -19.35
CA LYS A 51 3.35 6.09 -18.50
C LYS A 51 2.95 6.61 -17.11
N VAL A 52 2.02 7.55 -17.04
CA VAL A 52 1.55 8.09 -15.77
C VAL A 52 0.80 7.01 -14.97
N VAL A 53 -0.10 6.26 -15.60
CA VAL A 53 -0.84 5.17 -14.94
C VAL A 53 0.10 4.10 -14.41
N MET A 54 1.05 3.63 -15.20
CA MET A 54 2.02 2.62 -14.77
C MET A 54 2.90 3.14 -13.61
N SER A 55 3.36 4.39 -13.70
CA SER A 55 4.10 5.05 -12.62
C SER A 55 3.28 5.15 -11.33
N MET A 56 2.03 5.59 -11.44
CA MET A 56 1.11 5.68 -10.30
C MET A 56 0.95 4.34 -9.59
N ILE A 57 0.62 3.29 -10.33
CA ILE A 57 0.37 1.96 -9.75
C ILE A 57 1.65 1.32 -9.20
N SER A 58 2.79 1.46 -9.89
CA SER A 58 4.07 0.91 -9.41
C SER A 58 4.56 1.54 -8.12
N LYS A 59 4.14 2.76 -7.82
CA LYS A 59 4.52 3.54 -6.62
C LYS A 59 3.52 3.44 -5.48
N VAL A 60 2.48 2.61 -5.59
CA VAL A 60 1.53 2.38 -4.49
C VAL A 60 2.25 1.70 -3.32
N ARG A 61 2.26 2.37 -2.17
CA ARG A 61 2.90 1.91 -0.93
C ARG A 61 2.01 2.10 0.31
N GLU A 62 0.96 2.87 0.18
CA GLU A 62 0.13 3.36 1.27
C GLU A 62 -0.68 2.24 1.93
N VAL A 63 -1.02 1.20 1.16
CA VAL A 63 -1.68 -0.02 1.66
C VAL A 63 -0.74 -1.20 1.46
N ASN A 64 -0.40 -1.90 2.54
CA ASN A 64 0.52 -3.02 2.49
C ASN A 64 -0.07 -4.19 1.68
N SER A 65 0.67 -4.66 0.67
CA SER A 65 0.22 -5.71 -0.26
C SER A 65 0.40 -7.14 0.27
N ILE A 66 1.09 -7.31 1.39
CA ILE A 66 1.37 -8.64 1.98
C ILE A 66 0.33 -8.96 3.05
N LEU A 67 0.17 -8.05 4.02
CA LEU A 67 -0.80 -8.24 5.10
C LEU A 67 -2.25 -7.97 4.65
N PHE A 68 -2.43 -7.05 3.70
CA PHE A 68 -3.73 -6.57 3.26
C PHE A 68 -3.86 -6.64 1.72
N ALA A 69 -3.68 -7.84 1.15
CA ALA A 69 -3.66 -8.04 -0.30
C ALA A 69 -4.95 -7.58 -0.98
N ASP A 70 -6.11 -7.86 -0.39
CA ASP A 70 -7.40 -7.48 -0.95
C ASP A 70 -7.62 -5.96 -0.87
N LEU A 71 -7.33 -5.32 0.26
CA LEU A 71 -7.39 -3.86 0.40
C LEU A 71 -6.42 -3.16 -0.56
N ASN A 72 -5.22 -3.71 -0.76
CA ASN A 72 -4.27 -3.18 -1.74
C ASN A 72 -4.81 -3.32 -3.18
N ARG A 73 -5.48 -4.43 -3.50
CA ARG A 73 -6.14 -4.63 -4.79
C ARG A 73 -7.27 -3.63 -5.01
N GLU A 74 -8.12 -3.43 -4.01
CA GLU A 74 -9.19 -2.44 -4.05
C GLU A 74 -8.65 -1.02 -4.24
N PHE A 75 -7.59 -0.66 -3.52
CA PHE A 75 -6.94 0.64 -3.67
C PHE A 75 -6.39 0.86 -5.07
N ARG A 76 -5.69 -0.14 -5.64
CA ARG A 76 -5.18 -0.07 -7.01
C ARG A 76 -6.30 0.02 -8.04
N LEU A 77 -7.37 -0.76 -7.86
CA LEU A 77 -8.54 -0.73 -8.74
C LEU A 77 -9.25 0.63 -8.69
N TYR A 78 -9.38 1.21 -7.50
CA TYR A 78 -9.90 2.57 -7.32
C TYR A 78 -9.05 3.59 -8.11
N LEU A 79 -7.72 3.57 -7.94
CA LEU A 79 -6.83 4.49 -8.65
C LEU A 79 -6.93 4.33 -10.17
N LEU A 80 -7.01 3.10 -10.68
CA LEU A 80 -7.20 2.83 -12.11
C LEU A 80 -8.53 3.38 -12.62
N LYS A 81 -9.62 3.13 -11.91
CA LYS A 81 -10.96 3.61 -12.27
C LYS A 81 -11.05 5.13 -12.26
N GLU A 82 -10.48 5.77 -11.23
CA GLU A 82 -10.45 7.22 -11.15
C GLU A 82 -9.55 7.84 -12.23
N SER A 83 -8.40 7.22 -12.55
CA SER A 83 -7.51 7.69 -13.62
C SER A 83 -8.20 7.73 -14.97
N ALA A 84 -9.07 6.77 -15.28
CA ALA A 84 -9.77 6.71 -16.56
C ALA A 84 -10.62 7.96 -16.85
N LYS A 85 -11.07 8.69 -15.82
CA LYS A 85 -11.81 9.94 -15.97
C LYS A 85 -11.02 11.09 -16.63
N PHE A 86 -9.70 10.96 -16.67
CA PHE A 86 -8.80 11.96 -17.27
C PHE A 86 -8.43 11.62 -18.71
N LEU A 87 -8.61 10.38 -19.16
CA LEU A 87 -8.07 9.90 -20.43
C LEU A 87 -8.54 10.71 -21.65
N ASP A 88 -9.79 11.14 -21.68
CA ASP A 88 -10.37 11.90 -22.79
C ASP A 88 -10.28 13.42 -22.61
N GLN A 89 -9.62 13.88 -21.56
CA GLN A 89 -9.41 15.31 -21.32
C GLN A 89 -8.22 15.83 -22.12
N ILE A 90 -8.26 17.10 -22.49
CA ILE A 90 -7.08 17.80 -23.04
C ILE A 90 -5.98 17.76 -21.96
N ASP A 91 -4.78 17.34 -22.35
CA ASP A 91 -3.62 17.17 -21.45
C ASP A 91 -3.94 16.23 -20.26
N GLY A 92 -4.78 15.20 -20.48
CA GLY A 92 -5.27 14.29 -19.45
C GLY A 92 -4.15 13.61 -18.67
N HIS A 93 -3.02 13.26 -19.30
CA HIS A 93 -1.85 12.69 -18.63
C HIS A 93 -1.20 13.66 -17.63
N ILE A 94 -1.11 14.97 -17.97
CA ILE A 94 -0.59 16.00 -17.07
C ILE A 94 -1.55 16.23 -15.90
N LYS A 95 -2.85 16.28 -16.19
CA LYS A 95 -3.88 16.44 -15.15
C LYS A 95 -3.87 15.26 -14.19
N LEU A 96 -3.79 14.04 -14.71
CA LEU A 96 -3.71 12.84 -13.88
C LEU A 96 -2.46 12.87 -13.01
N ASP A 97 -1.29 13.19 -13.56
CA ASP A 97 -0.04 13.27 -12.79
C ASP A 97 -0.14 14.25 -11.61
N ASN A 98 -0.76 15.40 -11.83
CA ASN A 98 -1.03 16.39 -10.78
C ASN A 98 -2.02 15.88 -9.72
N GLU A 99 -2.98 15.04 -10.10
CA GLU A 99 -4.06 14.56 -9.21
C GLU A 99 -3.72 13.28 -8.45
N VAL A 100 -2.67 12.54 -8.81
CA VAL A 100 -2.33 11.24 -8.18
C VAL A 100 -2.30 11.33 -6.65
N HIS A 101 -1.70 12.38 -6.10
CA HIS A 101 -1.61 12.56 -4.65
C HIS A 101 -2.99 12.74 -4.00
N PHE A 102 -3.85 13.53 -4.64
CA PHE A 102 -5.22 13.76 -4.17
C PHE A 102 -6.05 12.48 -4.24
N LEU A 103 -5.99 11.73 -5.35
CA LEU A 103 -6.70 10.46 -5.49
C LEU A 103 -6.31 9.45 -4.40
N LYS A 104 -5.02 9.36 -4.06
CA LYS A 104 -4.54 8.51 -2.96
C LYS A 104 -5.16 8.93 -1.63
N LYS A 105 -5.17 10.22 -1.32
CA LYS A 105 -5.77 10.76 -0.11
C LYS A 105 -7.26 10.46 -0.03
N GLU A 106 -8.01 10.63 -1.12
CA GLU A 106 -9.46 10.39 -1.15
C GLU A 106 -9.83 8.95 -0.77
N PHE A 107 -9.06 7.96 -1.23
CA PHE A 107 -9.28 6.57 -0.85
C PHE A 107 -9.00 6.32 0.64
N LEU A 108 -7.93 6.92 1.16
CA LEU A 108 -7.44 6.65 2.51
C LEU A 108 -8.17 7.44 3.62
N LYS A 109 -8.99 8.42 3.25
CA LYS A 109 -9.76 9.22 4.22
C LYS A 109 -10.69 8.35 5.04
N LEU A 110 -10.55 8.45 6.36
CA LEU A 110 -11.50 7.93 7.33
C LEU A 110 -12.35 9.10 7.86
N ASP A 111 -13.66 8.88 7.98
CA ASP A 111 -14.61 9.88 8.50
C ASP A 111 -14.56 11.25 7.79
N HIS A 112 -14.21 11.25 6.49
CA HIS A 112 -14.09 12.45 5.63
C HIS A 112 -13.13 13.52 6.14
N LYS A 113 -12.24 13.21 7.08
CA LYS A 113 -11.21 14.13 7.57
C LYS A 113 -10.05 14.19 6.61
N ASP A 114 -9.63 15.39 6.24
CA ASP A 114 -8.42 15.61 5.44
C ASP A 114 -7.19 15.74 6.34
N ASP A 115 -6.08 15.17 5.87
CA ASP A 115 -4.77 15.26 6.53
C ASP A 115 -3.65 15.07 5.49
N THR A 116 -2.41 15.01 5.92
CA THR A 116 -1.29 14.62 5.07
C THR A 116 -1.43 13.17 4.62
N LEU A 117 -0.86 12.82 3.46
CA LEU A 117 -0.93 11.44 2.96
C LEU A 117 -0.33 10.43 3.96
N ASP A 118 0.76 10.81 4.64
CA ASP A 118 1.40 9.94 5.64
C ASP A 118 0.48 9.69 6.85
N ASN A 119 -0.20 10.72 7.34
CA ASN A 119 -1.14 10.57 8.45
C ASN A 119 -2.37 9.76 8.05
N LEU A 120 -2.91 9.98 6.84
CA LEU A 120 -4.04 9.19 6.33
C LEU A 120 -3.64 7.72 6.14
N SER A 121 -2.46 7.46 5.58
CA SER A 121 -1.94 6.10 5.41
C SER A 121 -1.75 5.40 6.76
N ALA A 122 -1.22 6.12 7.76
CA ALA A 122 -1.04 5.59 9.10
C ALA A 122 -2.39 5.28 9.77
N SER A 123 -3.36 6.18 9.68
CA SER A 123 -4.70 5.98 10.24
C SER A 123 -5.44 4.82 9.57
N TYR A 124 -5.34 4.72 8.24
CA TYR A 124 -5.90 3.61 7.47
C TYR A 124 -5.27 2.26 7.84
N LEU A 125 -3.94 2.23 7.98
CA LEU A 125 -3.20 1.05 8.43
C LEU A 125 -3.61 0.64 9.85
N VAL A 126 -3.71 1.59 10.79
CA VAL A 126 -4.12 1.30 12.18
C VAL A 126 -5.52 0.68 12.19
N LYS A 127 -6.47 1.24 11.44
CA LYS A 127 -7.81 0.66 11.31
C LYS A 127 -7.75 -0.78 10.79
N SER A 128 -6.98 -1.02 9.72
CA SER A 128 -6.84 -2.36 9.13
C SER A 128 -6.17 -3.35 10.09
N LEU A 129 -5.20 -2.90 10.89
CA LEU A 129 -4.52 -3.74 11.89
C LEU A 129 -5.46 -4.11 13.05
N ILE A 130 -6.40 -3.25 13.43
CA ILE A 130 -7.36 -3.55 14.52
C ILE A 130 -8.19 -4.80 14.19
N ASP A 131 -8.55 -4.97 12.93
CA ASP A 131 -9.39 -6.11 12.50
C ASP A 131 -8.65 -7.46 12.56
N VAL A 132 -7.30 -7.44 12.52
CA VAL A 132 -6.46 -8.65 12.51
C VAL A 132 -5.45 -8.70 13.65
N LYS A 133 -5.51 -7.79 14.61
CA LYS A 133 -4.50 -7.63 15.66
C LYS A 133 -4.31 -8.86 16.54
N ASP A 134 -5.38 -9.64 16.76
CA ASP A 134 -5.30 -10.82 17.60
C ASP A 134 -4.43 -11.91 16.95
N ASP A 135 -4.47 -12.05 15.63
CA ASP A 135 -3.64 -12.98 14.86
C ASP A 135 -2.16 -12.53 14.81
N LEU A 136 -1.90 -11.24 14.98
CA LEU A 136 -0.58 -10.63 14.97
C LEU A 136 -0.01 -10.39 16.38
N THR A 137 -0.75 -10.75 17.42
CA THR A 137 -0.35 -10.54 18.81
C THR A 137 0.82 -11.46 19.21
N VAL A 138 1.81 -10.86 19.83
CA VAL A 138 2.96 -11.55 20.43
C VAL A 138 3.17 -11.11 21.87
N VAL A 139 3.75 -11.98 22.70
CA VAL A 139 4.08 -11.68 24.09
C VAL A 139 5.59 -11.86 24.33
N PHE A 140 6.21 -10.88 24.96
CA PHE A 140 7.60 -10.93 25.37
C PHE A 140 7.78 -10.45 26.79
N ASN A 141 8.29 -11.31 27.68
CA ASN A 141 8.48 -11.03 29.12
C ASN A 141 7.24 -10.48 29.82
N GLY A 142 6.03 -10.96 29.46
CA GLY A 142 4.77 -10.52 30.03
C GLY A 142 4.20 -9.25 29.37
N HIS A 143 4.92 -8.59 28.47
CA HIS A 143 4.44 -7.47 27.69
C HIS A 143 3.75 -7.95 26.42
N LYS A 144 2.59 -7.38 26.11
CA LYS A 144 1.81 -7.66 24.89
C LYS A 144 2.23 -6.71 23.77
N GLY A 145 2.49 -7.23 22.60
CA GLY A 145 2.82 -6.43 21.43
C GLY A 145 2.22 -6.97 20.16
N ILE A 146 2.43 -6.26 19.06
CA ILE A 146 2.04 -6.69 17.72
C ILE A 146 3.29 -6.92 16.85
N LEU A 147 3.28 -8.00 16.07
CA LEU A 147 4.32 -8.33 15.09
C LEU A 147 3.73 -8.20 13.68
N THR A 148 4.32 -7.35 12.88
CA THR A 148 3.93 -7.10 11.49
C THR A 148 5.05 -7.46 10.53
N TYR A 149 4.74 -7.46 9.23
CA TYR A 149 5.70 -7.84 8.20
C TYR A 149 5.70 -6.87 7.02
N CYS A 150 6.89 -6.33 6.71
CA CYS A 150 7.14 -5.50 5.53
C CYS A 150 6.26 -4.23 5.42
N LEU A 151 5.96 -3.58 6.54
CA LEU A 151 5.26 -2.29 6.52
C LEU A 151 6.15 -1.14 6.03
N GLY A 152 7.46 -1.28 6.18
CA GLY A 152 8.43 -0.25 5.79
C GLY A 152 8.68 0.77 6.91
N SER A 153 8.35 2.05 6.70
CA SER A 153 8.52 3.07 7.75
C SER A 153 7.41 2.97 8.78
N ILE A 154 7.72 2.48 9.97
CA ILE A 154 6.74 2.24 11.04
C ILE A 154 6.64 3.34 12.10
N SER A 155 7.42 4.42 12.01
CA SER A 155 7.48 5.41 13.11
C SER A 155 6.12 6.05 13.39
N ILE A 156 5.42 6.50 12.36
CA ILE A 156 4.08 7.10 12.50
C ILE A 156 3.02 6.03 12.80
N PRO A 157 2.89 4.93 12.01
CA PRO A 157 1.82 3.96 12.25
C PRO A 157 1.98 3.20 13.56
N ALA A 158 3.19 2.85 14.00
CA ALA A 158 3.39 2.19 15.29
C ALA A 158 2.98 3.08 16.47
N ASN A 159 3.34 4.37 16.44
CA ASN A 159 2.92 5.33 17.46
C ASN A 159 1.39 5.49 17.48
N ALA A 160 0.78 5.62 16.32
CA ALA A 160 -0.68 5.73 16.19
C ALA A 160 -1.38 4.44 16.70
N PHE A 161 -0.87 3.25 16.35
CA PHE A 161 -1.41 1.98 16.83
C PHE A 161 -1.32 1.85 18.34
N LEU A 162 -0.15 2.11 18.95
CA LEU A 162 0.05 1.99 20.40
C LEU A 162 -0.81 2.98 21.19
N LYS A 163 -1.05 4.18 20.67
CA LYS A 163 -1.97 5.15 21.27
C LYS A 163 -3.44 4.72 21.18
N ALA A 164 -3.84 4.12 20.07
CA ALA A 164 -5.20 3.63 19.88
C ALA A 164 -5.48 2.31 20.64
N ASN A 165 -4.45 1.50 20.91
CA ASN A 165 -4.56 0.19 21.57
C ASN A 165 -3.68 0.16 22.82
N THR A 166 -4.16 0.77 23.90
CA THR A 166 -3.40 0.97 25.15
C THR A 166 -3.10 -0.31 25.93
N ASP A 167 -3.66 -1.44 25.51
CA ASP A 167 -3.36 -2.78 26.02
C ASP A 167 -2.14 -3.41 25.34
N TYR A 168 -1.57 -2.76 24.30
CA TYR A 168 -0.32 -3.14 23.66
C TYR A 168 0.82 -2.25 24.17
N ASP A 169 1.99 -2.85 24.42
CA ASP A 169 3.16 -2.20 24.99
C ASP A 169 4.25 -1.93 23.92
N PHE A 170 4.27 -2.74 22.84
CA PHE A 170 5.26 -2.59 21.77
C PHE A 170 4.72 -2.99 20.40
N PHE A 171 5.44 -2.53 19.38
CA PHE A 171 5.19 -2.80 17.97
C PHE A 171 6.49 -3.28 17.31
N ILE A 172 6.43 -4.39 16.57
CA ILE A 172 7.58 -4.92 15.79
C ILE A 172 7.18 -5.03 14.34
N ASP A 173 8.05 -4.56 13.42
CA ASP A 173 7.95 -4.87 12.00
C ASP A 173 9.22 -5.57 11.53
N VAL A 174 9.07 -6.67 10.80
CA VAL A 174 10.19 -7.43 10.23
C VAL A 174 10.12 -7.35 8.70
N ASN A 175 11.23 -7.02 8.05
CA ASN A 175 11.28 -6.99 6.59
C ASN A 175 11.77 -8.32 5.99
N LYS A 176 11.73 -8.43 4.65
CA LYS A 176 12.14 -9.65 3.91
C LYS A 176 13.58 -10.10 4.14
N LYS A 177 14.44 -9.25 4.74
CA LYS A 177 15.85 -9.56 5.02
C LYS A 177 16.08 -9.90 6.51
N GLY A 178 14.99 -10.04 7.29
CA GLY A 178 15.06 -10.28 8.72
C GLY A 178 15.38 -9.04 9.57
N ASN A 179 15.53 -7.84 8.96
CA ASN A 179 15.72 -6.64 9.76
C ASN A 179 14.43 -6.30 10.49
N ALA A 180 14.51 -6.16 11.80
CA ALA A 180 13.41 -5.85 12.69
C ALA A 180 13.51 -4.41 13.21
N SER A 181 12.37 -3.73 13.21
CA SER A 181 12.20 -2.40 13.81
C SER A 181 11.25 -2.50 14.99
N PHE A 182 11.63 -1.96 16.11
CA PHE A 182 10.87 -2.01 17.36
C PHE A 182 10.43 -0.61 17.77
N ARG A 183 9.20 -0.48 18.25
CA ARG A 183 8.67 0.77 18.80
C ARG A 183 7.92 0.49 20.10
N ALA A 184 7.98 1.43 21.03
CA ALA A 184 7.20 1.43 22.28
C ALA A 184 6.73 2.86 22.59
N ASP A 185 5.82 2.97 23.56
CA ASP A 185 5.30 4.24 24.09
C ASP A 185 5.58 4.35 25.59
N GLY A 186 6.83 4.08 26.00
CA GLY A 186 7.31 4.23 27.38
C GLY A 186 6.97 3.08 28.35
N LYS A 187 6.21 2.08 27.93
CA LYS A 187 5.80 0.95 28.79
C LYS A 187 6.83 -0.17 28.88
N VAL A 188 7.67 -0.30 27.87
CA VAL A 188 8.71 -1.32 27.78
C VAL A 188 9.94 -0.76 27.08
N ASP A 189 11.14 -1.20 27.52
CA ASP A 189 12.40 -0.87 26.87
C ASP A 189 12.65 -1.79 25.68
N VAL A 190 12.36 -1.30 24.47
CA VAL A 190 12.55 -2.08 23.24
C VAL A 190 14.03 -2.16 22.81
N SER A 191 14.96 -1.39 23.42
CA SER A 191 16.38 -1.55 23.15
C SER A 191 16.92 -2.85 23.76
N LEU A 192 16.50 -3.18 24.98
CA LEU A 192 16.80 -4.46 25.63
C LEU A 192 16.13 -5.64 24.92
N MET A 193 14.90 -5.42 24.43
CA MET A 193 14.21 -6.43 23.61
C MET A 193 14.99 -6.72 22.32
N ALA A 194 15.34 -5.70 21.55
CA ALA A 194 16.11 -5.85 20.31
C ALA A 194 17.45 -6.54 20.54
N ALA A 195 18.18 -6.17 21.61
CA ALA A 195 19.44 -6.81 21.97
C ALA A 195 19.26 -8.32 22.25
N LYS A 196 18.18 -8.68 22.95
CA LYS A 196 17.94 -10.07 23.37
C LYS A 196 17.49 -10.99 22.23
N ILE A 197 16.61 -10.51 21.32
CA ILE A 197 15.96 -11.38 20.33
C ILE A 197 16.43 -11.16 18.89
N ALA A 198 17.11 -10.06 18.61
CA ALA A 198 17.53 -9.70 17.24
C ALA A 198 18.96 -9.15 17.16
N GLY A 199 19.78 -9.39 18.18
CA GLY A 199 21.20 -8.99 18.20
C GLY A 199 21.44 -7.48 17.96
N GLY A 200 20.43 -6.66 18.29
CA GLY A 200 20.41 -5.23 17.95
C GLY A 200 20.48 -4.31 19.15
N GLY A 201 19.89 -3.10 19.02
CA GLY A 201 19.85 -2.08 20.07
C GLY A 201 19.24 -0.78 19.56
N GLY A 202 19.38 0.28 20.36
CA GLY A 202 18.84 1.60 20.02
C GLY A 202 18.39 2.38 21.24
N HIS A 203 17.29 3.08 21.12
CA HIS A 203 16.65 3.84 22.19
C HIS A 203 15.52 3.06 22.86
N VAL A 204 15.15 3.45 24.08
CA VAL A 204 14.07 2.83 24.88
C VAL A 204 12.77 2.64 24.09
N ASN A 205 12.39 3.64 23.29
CA ASN A 205 11.15 3.61 22.52
C ASN A 205 11.34 3.33 21.03
N ALA A 206 12.59 3.20 20.54
CA ALA A 206 12.88 2.98 19.12
C ALA A 206 14.21 2.25 18.95
N SER A 207 14.16 1.02 18.55
CA SER A 207 15.33 0.18 18.35
C SER A 207 15.23 -0.66 17.10
N GLY A 208 16.30 -1.32 16.73
CA GLY A 208 16.37 -2.22 15.58
C GLY A 208 17.30 -3.37 15.82
N GLY A 209 17.16 -4.42 15.02
CA GLY A 209 18.02 -5.58 15.05
C GLY A 209 17.81 -6.42 13.80
N ARG A 210 18.41 -7.60 13.77
CA ARG A 210 18.24 -8.55 12.67
C ARG A 210 18.13 -9.96 13.20
N PHE A 211 17.14 -10.70 12.78
CA PHE A 211 17.05 -12.14 12.99
C PHE A 211 18.04 -12.85 12.06
N GLU A 212 18.89 -13.72 12.59
CA GLU A 212 19.96 -14.39 11.83
C GLU A 212 19.43 -15.49 10.91
N ASP A 213 18.38 -16.18 11.31
CA ASP A 213 17.79 -17.33 10.60
C ASP A 213 16.47 -16.98 9.89
N PHE A 214 16.40 -15.81 9.25
CA PHE A 214 15.16 -15.32 8.64
C PHE A 214 15.20 -15.43 7.10
#